data_5cb05ce618d6ccad28114199e2f83530
#
_entry.id   5cb05ce618d6ccad28114199e2f83530
#
_cell.length_a   1.000
_cell.length_b   1.000
_cell.length_c   1.000
_cell.angle_alpha   90.00
_cell.angle_beta   90.00
_cell.angle_gamma   90.00
#
_symmetry.space_group_name_H-M   'P 1'
#
loop_
_entity.id
_entity.type
_entity.pdbx_description
1 polymer ?
#
loop_
_entity_poly.entity_id
_entity_poly.type
_entity_poly.pdbx_seq_one_letter_code
_entity_poly.pdbx_strand_id
1 'polypeptide(L)'
;MMSVMTLPHRRRGCVAHGYSCGQPNAASHAPFAVMPGGYTKPMSYSAPETPSAQHPERPTARPSERVQIFALPTRTMYGSLRFSWLSYLGLAEQQHAAQLPTSTAAVSYLSTQALMRAMAAARLDVPSSAASEIEVDRSCTLCTSGKKHGKPRIAGVNFNMSQVNPLVVGAFSRNSSAVLGVDVETLDARLFSGFARLALSNEERTFYERVAQERPAPVLHLLSVALWTAKEAVLKATGHGLSVVPSLVRVQLTDDLLDALELAMNEEVPGDLLGSDTPEPTALRVLTQDSLTAQATFSAPRVGNQGGEAAERSFSLQWVPVALPDAENPEHAQKMLIALAVENPAHSEPAQGEPVQVEVELLPVATPLELKRLLTD
;
A
#
# COMPACT_ATOMS: atom_id res chain seq x y z
N MET A 1 -17.67 5.93 13.83
CA MET A 1 -18.25 4.76 14.55
C MET A 1 -17.25 3.63 14.43
N MET A 2 -16.55 3.34 15.49
CA MET A 2 -15.43 2.40 15.55
C MET A 2 -15.86 1.01 15.07
N SER A 3 -15.09 0.46 14.12
CA SER A 3 -15.09 -0.98 13.89
C SER A 3 -14.34 -1.63 15.06
N VAL A 4 -15.08 -2.11 16.04
CA VAL A 4 -14.52 -2.91 17.14
C VAL A 4 -14.15 -4.26 16.53
N MET A 5 -12.85 -4.45 16.24
CA MET A 5 -12.33 -5.78 15.92
C MET A 5 -12.29 -6.62 17.19
N THR A 6 -13.26 -7.50 17.35
CA THR A 6 -13.21 -8.63 18.26
C THR A 6 -12.29 -9.71 17.70
N LEU A 7 -11.17 -9.94 18.33
CA LEU A 7 -10.27 -11.05 18.04
C LEU A 7 -11.01 -12.38 18.30
N PRO A 8 -10.95 -13.35 17.40
CA PRO A 8 -11.59 -14.66 17.62
C PRO A 8 -10.83 -15.46 18.68
N HIS A 9 -11.56 -15.95 19.68
CA HIS A 9 -11.09 -16.93 20.64
C HIS A 9 -10.60 -18.20 19.91
N ARG A 10 -9.38 -18.60 20.22
CA ARG A 10 -8.84 -19.92 19.87
C ARG A 10 -9.72 -21.02 20.45
N ARG A 11 -10.36 -21.82 19.64
CA ARG A 11 -10.80 -23.16 19.99
C ARG A 11 -9.74 -24.17 19.55
N ARG A 12 -9.25 -24.95 20.52
CA ARG A 12 -8.42 -26.15 20.33
C ARG A 12 -9.27 -27.26 19.75
N GLY A 13 -8.65 -28.08 18.92
CA GLY A 13 -9.01 -29.45 18.69
C GLY A 13 -9.43 -29.77 17.26
N CYS A 14 -8.56 -30.36 16.48
CA CYS A 14 -8.92 -31.37 15.50
C CYS A 14 -7.86 -32.45 15.44
N VAL A 15 -8.36 -33.65 15.65
CA VAL A 15 -7.71 -34.94 15.65
C VAL A 15 -7.34 -35.35 14.22
N ALA A 16 -6.20 -36.00 14.09
CA ALA A 16 -5.68 -36.61 12.89
C ALA A 16 -6.60 -37.75 12.36
N HIS A 17 -6.77 -37.80 11.06
CA HIS A 17 -7.00 -39.06 10.35
C HIS A 17 -6.24 -39.02 9.03
N GLY A 18 -5.35 -39.98 8.87
CA GLY A 18 -4.55 -40.18 7.69
C GLY A 18 -5.33 -40.85 6.56
N TYR A 19 -4.88 -40.58 5.35
CA TYR A 19 -4.98 -41.49 4.22
C TYR A 19 -3.73 -41.33 3.34
N SER A 20 -3.11 -42.48 3.10
CA SER A 20 -1.96 -42.72 2.25
C SER A 20 -2.39 -43.06 0.80
N CYS A 21 -1.40 -43.15 -0.07
CA CYS A 21 -1.37 -43.68 -1.44
C CYS A 21 -1.55 -42.64 -2.55
N GLY A 22 -0.76 -42.59 -3.56
CA GLY A 22 0.15 -43.49 -4.19
C GLY A 22 0.87 -42.78 -5.33
N GLN A 23 2.10 -43.09 -5.51
CA GLN A 23 2.81 -42.92 -6.79
C GLN A 23 2.33 -43.98 -7.79
N PRO A 24 2.45 -43.72 -9.09
CA PRO A 24 3.51 -44.45 -9.79
C PRO A 24 4.22 -43.70 -10.97
N ASN A 25 5.49 -44.07 -11.10
CA ASN A 25 6.25 -44.50 -12.32
C ASN A 25 6.31 -43.54 -13.52
N ALA A 26 7.46 -43.08 -13.90
CA ALA A 26 8.66 -43.67 -14.49
C ALA A 26 8.50 -44.17 -15.95
N ALA A 27 9.49 -43.84 -16.72
CA ALA A 27 9.94 -44.36 -18.04
C ALA A 27 9.64 -43.37 -19.19
N SER A 28 10.51 -43.11 -20.13
CA SER A 28 11.73 -43.81 -20.55
C SER A 28 12.46 -43.04 -21.65
N HIS A 29 13.78 -43.13 -21.59
CA HIS A 29 14.72 -43.34 -22.71
C HIS A 29 14.84 -42.33 -23.87
N ALA A 30 16.04 -41.84 -23.93
CA ALA A 30 16.99 -41.50 -24.98
C ALA A 30 16.99 -42.46 -26.21
N PRO A 31 17.90 -42.39 -27.18
CA PRO A 31 19.15 -41.64 -27.40
C PRO A 31 19.49 -41.27 -28.88
N PHE A 32 20.74 -40.79 -29.10
CA PHE A 32 21.55 -40.79 -30.34
C PHE A 32 21.32 -39.57 -31.29
N ALA A 33 22.36 -38.95 -31.84
CA ALA A 33 23.55 -39.48 -32.51
C ALA A 33 24.72 -38.49 -32.50
N VAL A 34 25.90 -39.07 -32.38
CA VAL A 34 27.21 -38.51 -32.65
C VAL A 34 27.49 -38.65 -34.16
N MET A 35 28.05 -37.60 -34.77
CA MET A 35 28.90 -37.74 -35.97
C MET A 35 30.11 -36.81 -35.91
N PRO A 36 31.28 -37.25 -36.29
CA PRO A 36 32.51 -36.50 -36.23
C PRO A 36 32.86 -35.83 -37.57
N GLY A 37 33.51 -34.67 -37.50
CA GLY A 37 34.08 -34.03 -38.68
C GLY A 37 35.11 -33.00 -38.25
N GLY A 38 36.37 -33.40 -38.28
CA GLY A 38 37.46 -32.45 -38.09
C GLY A 38 37.66 -31.58 -39.31
N TYR A 39 38.14 -30.36 -39.09
CA TYR A 39 39.03 -29.64 -40.00
C TYR A 39 39.76 -28.50 -39.28
N THR A 40 41.07 -28.62 -39.30
CA THR A 40 42.17 -27.65 -39.44
C THR A 40 42.03 -26.23 -38.86
N LYS A 41 42.91 -25.98 -37.94
CA LYS A 41 43.28 -24.71 -37.32
C LYS A 41 43.90 -23.75 -38.35
N PRO A 42 43.50 -22.50 -38.43
CA PRO A 42 44.36 -21.44 -39.00
C PRO A 42 45.07 -20.67 -37.90
N MET A 43 46.28 -20.27 -38.20
CA MET A 43 47.21 -19.54 -37.34
C MET A 43 46.63 -18.25 -36.77
N SER A 44 46.86 -18.05 -35.49
CA SER A 44 46.60 -16.81 -34.78
C SER A 44 47.61 -15.72 -35.16
N TYR A 45 47.12 -14.63 -35.70
CA TYR A 45 47.86 -13.37 -35.81
C TYR A 45 47.49 -12.57 -34.54
N SER A 46 48.45 -12.36 -33.65
CA SER A 46 48.30 -11.50 -32.49
C SER A 46 48.43 -10.05 -32.90
N ALA A 47 47.36 -9.32 -32.91
CA ALA A 47 47.40 -7.85 -32.99
C ALA A 47 47.80 -7.28 -31.62
N PRO A 48 48.53 -6.16 -31.54
CA PRO A 48 48.93 -5.56 -30.27
C PRO A 48 47.69 -5.03 -29.53
N GLU A 49 47.61 -5.40 -28.25
CA GLU A 49 46.58 -4.90 -27.32
C GLU A 49 46.74 -3.39 -27.13
N THR A 50 45.80 -2.62 -27.64
CA THR A 50 45.59 -1.22 -27.23
C THR A 50 45.10 -1.21 -25.79
N PRO A 51 45.65 -0.39 -24.89
CA PRO A 51 45.16 -0.30 -23.52
C PRO A 51 43.73 0.24 -23.57
N SER A 52 42.82 -0.58 -23.09
CA SER A 52 41.39 -0.23 -22.90
C SER A 52 41.33 0.99 -22.01
N ALA A 53 40.95 2.13 -22.57
CA ALA A 53 40.54 3.28 -21.79
C ALA A 53 39.35 2.85 -20.93
N GLN A 54 39.58 2.78 -19.63
CA GLN A 54 38.51 2.63 -18.66
C GLN A 54 37.61 3.85 -18.80
N HIS A 55 36.48 3.70 -19.50
CA HIS A 55 35.40 4.67 -19.40
C HIS A 55 34.96 4.70 -17.93
N PRO A 56 34.89 5.88 -17.30
CA PRO A 56 34.29 5.98 -16.00
C PRO A 56 32.85 5.44 -16.12
N GLU A 57 32.55 4.41 -15.35
CA GLU A 57 31.18 3.89 -15.24
C GLU A 57 30.27 5.07 -14.88
N ARG A 58 29.32 5.37 -15.76
CA ARG A 58 28.25 6.32 -15.45
C ARG A 58 27.61 5.82 -14.17
N PRO A 59 27.45 6.69 -13.16
CA PRO A 59 26.72 6.30 -11.96
C PRO A 59 25.35 5.79 -12.43
N THR A 60 25.08 4.53 -12.15
CA THR A 60 23.77 3.92 -12.42
C THR A 60 22.74 4.72 -11.63
N ALA A 61 21.79 5.35 -12.34
CA ALA A 61 20.73 6.09 -11.68
C ALA A 61 20.05 5.18 -10.65
N ARG A 62 19.79 5.72 -9.46
CA ARG A 62 19.08 4.98 -8.41
C ARG A 62 17.73 4.50 -8.97
N PRO A 63 17.31 3.29 -8.68
CA PRO A 63 15.98 2.85 -9.06
C PRO A 63 14.95 3.78 -8.44
N SER A 64 14.13 4.40 -9.26
CA SER A 64 13.04 5.27 -8.81
C SER A 64 11.70 4.62 -9.15
N GLU A 65 10.75 4.74 -8.24
CA GLU A 65 9.36 4.29 -8.43
C GLU A 65 8.43 5.49 -8.27
N ARG A 66 7.65 5.78 -9.30
CA ARG A 66 6.63 6.85 -9.24
C ARG A 66 5.29 6.24 -8.87
N VAL A 67 4.73 6.74 -7.78
CA VAL A 67 3.41 6.33 -7.28
C VAL A 67 2.50 7.55 -7.23
N GLN A 68 1.33 7.43 -7.86
CA GLN A 68 0.26 8.41 -7.76
C GLN A 68 -0.72 7.97 -6.67
N ILE A 69 -1.06 8.86 -5.76
CA ILE A 69 -2.10 8.64 -4.74
C ILE A 69 -3.31 9.49 -5.11
N PHE A 70 -4.35 8.85 -5.60
CA PHE A 70 -5.63 9.51 -5.84
C PHE A 70 -6.41 9.59 -4.53
N ALA A 71 -6.82 10.80 -4.16
CA ALA A 71 -7.53 11.07 -2.92
C ALA A 71 -8.96 11.56 -3.23
N LEU A 72 -9.94 10.79 -2.79
CA LEU A 72 -11.38 11.06 -3.00
C LEU A 72 -12.05 11.36 -1.66
N PRO A 73 -12.37 12.64 -1.38
CA PRO A 73 -13.20 12.96 -0.23
C PRO A 73 -14.61 12.34 -0.36
N THR A 74 -15.07 11.64 0.68
CA THR A 74 -16.34 10.92 0.62
C THR A 74 -17.55 11.84 0.42
N ARG A 75 -17.42 13.13 0.75
CA ARG A 75 -18.44 14.16 0.46
C ARG A 75 -18.75 14.33 -1.02
N THR A 76 -17.85 13.94 -1.94
CA THR A 76 -18.13 13.92 -3.39
C THR A 76 -19.27 12.97 -3.77
N MET A 77 -19.57 12.00 -2.91
CA MET A 77 -20.69 11.08 -3.10
C MET A 77 -22.05 11.67 -2.67
N TYR A 78 -22.06 12.93 -2.22
CA TYR A 78 -23.28 13.70 -1.97
C TYR A 78 -23.50 14.72 -3.11
N GLY A 79 -24.73 15.14 -3.30
CA GLY A 79 -25.06 16.11 -4.36
C GLY A 79 -24.92 15.57 -5.79
N SER A 80 -24.65 16.46 -6.73
CA SER A 80 -24.63 16.14 -8.18
C SER A 80 -23.42 15.30 -8.61
N LEU A 81 -22.27 15.47 -7.97
CA LEU A 81 -21.04 14.74 -8.33
C LEU A 81 -21.17 13.23 -8.15
N ARG A 82 -22.03 12.77 -7.24
CA ARG A 82 -22.24 11.33 -7.00
C ARG A 82 -22.61 10.54 -8.25
N PHE A 83 -23.39 11.14 -9.16
CA PHE A 83 -23.87 10.42 -10.35
C PHE A 83 -22.74 10.02 -11.28
N SER A 84 -21.70 10.85 -11.40
CA SER A 84 -20.53 10.51 -12.20
C SER A 84 -19.74 9.33 -11.60
N TRP A 85 -19.65 9.24 -10.28
CA TRP A 85 -18.99 8.14 -9.59
C TRP A 85 -19.83 6.86 -9.58
N LEU A 86 -21.14 6.98 -9.33
CA LEU A 86 -22.05 5.83 -9.29
C LEU A 86 -22.16 5.12 -10.65
N SER A 87 -21.89 5.81 -11.76
CA SER A 87 -21.87 5.20 -13.10
C SER A 87 -20.80 4.12 -13.29
N TYR A 88 -19.81 4.07 -12.41
CA TYR A 88 -18.75 3.04 -12.41
C TYR A 88 -19.15 1.78 -11.62
N LEU A 89 -20.23 1.83 -10.86
CA LEU A 89 -20.65 0.78 -9.93
C LEU A 89 -21.76 -0.10 -10.50
N GLY A 90 -21.61 -1.40 -10.30
CA GLY A 90 -22.67 -2.38 -10.61
C GLY A 90 -23.79 -2.38 -9.58
N LEU A 91 -24.89 -3.01 -9.95
CA LEU A 91 -26.06 -3.13 -9.07
C LEU A 91 -25.73 -3.87 -7.76
N ALA A 92 -24.89 -4.90 -7.83
CA ALA A 92 -24.49 -5.68 -6.65
C ALA A 92 -23.76 -4.83 -5.59
N GLU A 93 -22.91 -3.89 -6.01
CA GLU A 93 -22.20 -2.99 -5.10
C GLU A 93 -23.15 -1.97 -4.49
N GLN A 94 -24.08 -1.44 -5.27
CA GLN A 94 -25.10 -0.52 -4.78
C GLN A 94 -26.05 -1.21 -3.78
N GLN A 95 -26.45 -2.46 -4.06
CA GLN A 95 -27.28 -3.27 -3.16
C GLN A 95 -26.54 -3.61 -1.87
N HIS A 96 -25.23 -3.93 -1.95
CA HIS A 96 -24.43 -4.16 -0.76
C HIS A 96 -24.33 -2.91 0.11
N ALA A 97 -24.08 -1.75 -0.50
CA ALA A 97 -24.05 -0.48 0.22
C ALA A 97 -25.36 -0.20 0.98
N ALA A 98 -26.50 -0.52 0.37
CA ALA A 98 -27.82 -0.33 0.98
C ALA A 98 -28.04 -1.25 2.23
N GLN A 99 -27.24 -2.29 2.40
CA GLN A 99 -27.30 -3.21 3.55
C GLN A 99 -26.37 -2.83 4.68
N LEU A 100 -25.49 -1.82 4.47
CA LEU A 100 -24.54 -1.40 5.49
C LEU A 100 -25.26 -0.64 6.64
N PRO A 101 -24.74 -0.75 7.88
CA PRO A 101 -25.47 -0.31 9.08
C PRO A 101 -25.63 1.21 9.19
N THR A 102 -24.79 1.98 8.51
CA THR A 102 -24.83 3.45 8.55
C THR A 102 -24.63 4.06 7.17
N SER A 103 -25.17 5.27 6.96
CA SER A 103 -24.95 6.04 5.73
C SER A 103 -23.45 6.32 5.50
N THR A 104 -22.71 6.62 6.55
CA THR A 104 -21.26 6.81 6.48
C THR A 104 -20.54 5.57 5.96
N ALA A 105 -20.87 4.38 6.49
CA ALA A 105 -20.30 3.13 6.00
C ALA A 105 -20.64 2.87 4.53
N ALA A 106 -21.90 3.14 4.15
CA ALA A 106 -22.35 2.99 2.77
C ALA A 106 -21.61 3.92 1.81
N VAL A 107 -21.46 5.20 2.18
CA VAL A 107 -20.76 6.20 1.37
C VAL A 107 -19.26 5.87 1.27
N SER A 108 -18.60 5.50 2.36
CA SER A 108 -17.19 5.10 2.33
C SER A 108 -16.97 3.87 1.44
N TYR A 109 -17.85 2.88 1.52
CA TYR A 109 -17.81 1.71 0.65
C TYR A 109 -17.99 2.09 -0.84
N LEU A 110 -19.05 2.85 -1.17
CA LEU A 110 -19.30 3.27 -2.56
C LEU A 110 -18.15 4.11 -3.11
N SER A 111 -17.60 5.04 -2.32
CA SER A 111 -16.45 5.85 -2.72
C SER A 111 -15.23 4.96 -3.03
N THR A 112 -14.97 3.96 -2.20
CA THR A 112 -13.84 3.04 -2.39
C THR A 112 -14.01 2.21 -3.66
N GLN A 113 -15.19 1.63 -3.89
CA GLN A 113 -15.45 0.84 -5.10
C GLN A 113 -15.42 1.72 -6.35
N ALA A 114 -16.00 2.92 -6.29
CA ALA A 114 -16.01 3.86 -7.41
C ALA A 114 -14.61 4.33 -7.79
N LEU A 115 -13.78 4.73 -6.82
CA LEU A 115 -12.40 5.13 -7.07
C LEU A 115 -11.60 3.98 -7.69
N MET A 116 -11.69 2.79 -7.11
CA MET A 116 -10.99 1.59 -7.62
C MET A 116 -11.37 1.29 -9.06
N ARG A 117 -12.68 1.28 -9.39
CA ARG A 117 -13.16 1.00 -10.74
C ARG A 117 -12.83 2.09 -11.73
N ALA A 118 -12.87 3.36 -11.31
CA ALA A 118 -12.47 4.48 -12.16
C ALA A 118 -10.97 4.43 -12.49
N MET A 119 -10.11 4.12 -11.53
CA MET A 119 -8.68 3.90 -11.77
C MET A 119 -8.45 2.74 -12.75
N ALA A 120 -9.14 1.62 -12.54
CA ALA A 120 -9.03 0.47 -13.41
C ALA A 120 -9.54 0.76 -14.84
N ALA A 121 -10.70 1.39 -14.96
CA ALA A 121 -11.27 1.75 -16.26
C ALA A 121 -10.38 2.73 -17.02
N ALA A 122 -9.81 3.72 -16.34
CA ALA A 122 -8.86 4.66 -16.95
C ALA A 122 -7.59 3.95 -17.42
N ARG A 123 -7.04 3.03 -16.61
CA ARG A 123 -5.81 2.28 -16.95
C ARG A 123 -5.99 1.29 -18.07
N LEU A 124 -7.15 0.64 -18.14
CA LEU A 124 -7.49 -0.37 -19.14
C LEU A 124 -8.20 0.20 -20.38
N ASP A 125 -8.40 1.52 -20.41
CA ASP A 125 -9.18 2.24 -21.43
C ASP A 125 -10.59 1.67 -21.65
N VAL A 126 -11.25 1.31 -20.55
CA VAL A 126 -12.61 0.80 -20.53
C VAL A 126 -13.60 1.97 -20.30
N PRO A 127 -14.71 2.08 -21.05
CA PRO A 127 -15.70 3.13 -20.81
C PRO A 127 -16.38 2.94 -19.44
N SER A 128 -16.87 4.03 -18.85
CA SER A 128 -17.54 4.00 -17.54
C SER A 128 -18.72 3.05 -17.51
N SER A 129 -19.47 2.91 -18.62
CA SER A 129 -20.62 1.99 -18.74
C SER A 129 -20.26 0.51 -18.60
N ALA A 130 -19.00 0.14 -18.86
CA ALA A 130 -18.49 -1.23 -18.71
C ALA A 130 -17.56 -1.40 -17.47
N ALA A 131 -17.33 -0.34 -16.71
CA ALA A 131 -16.44 -0.38 -15.55
C ALA A 131 -16.90 -1.36 -14.46
N SER A 132 -18.22 -1.53 -14.30
CA SER A 132 -18.81 -2.49 -13.36
C SER A 132 -18.53 -3.96 -13.72
N GLU A 133 -18.17 -4.24 -14.97
CA GLU A 133 -17.87 -5.58 -15.48
C GLU A 133 -16.40 -5.97 -15.29
N ILE A 134 -15.53 -5.01 -14.94
CA ILE A 134 -14.13 -5.30 -14.65
C ILE A 134 -14.07 -6.29 -13.50
N GLU A 135 -13.43 -7.43 -13.73
CA GLU A 135 -13.27 -8.49 -12.72
C GLU A 135 -12.33 -8.02 -11.61
N VAL A 136 -12.80 -8.14 -10.37
CA VAL A 136 -12.01 -7.84 -9.15
C VAL A 136 -11.80 -9.14 -8.39
N ASP A 137 -10.59 -9.69 -8.46
CA ASP A 137 -10.21 -10.86 -7.68
C ASP A 137 -9.91 -10.45 -6.22
N ARG A 138 -10.63 -11.05 -5.30
CA ARG A 138 -10.47 -10.91 -3.85
C ARG A 138 -10.12 -12.24 -3.18
N SER A 139 -9.62 -13.21 -3.94
CA SER A 139 -9.18 -14.48 -3.37
C SER A 139 -8.02 -14.25 -2.40
N CYS A 140 -8.10 -14.89 -1.23
CA CYS A 140 -7.02 -14.85 -0.26
C CYS A 140 -5.97 -15.90 -0.64
N THR A 141 -4.73 -15.47 -0.82
CA THR A 141 -3.60 -16.36 -1.12
C THR A 141 -2.99 -16.99 0.13
N LEU A 142 -3.38 -16.51 1.31
CA LEU A 142 -2.79 -16.91 2.59
C LEU A 142 -3.67 -17.89 3.40
N CYS A 143 -4.94 -18.02 3.04
CA CYS A 143 -5.86 -18.90 3.75
C CYS A 143 -6.57 -19.86 2.78
N THR A 144 -6.97 -21.01 3.28
CA THR A 144 -7.70 -22.05 2.53
C THR A 144 -9.22 -21.92 2.69
N SER A 145 -9.72 -20.83 3.29
CA SER A 145 -11.13 -20.68 3.66
C SER A 145 -12.09 -20.53 2.48
N GLY A 146 -11.58 -20.26 1.28
CA GLY A 146 -12.39 -19.94 0.09
C GLY A 146 -13.12 -18.60 0.18
N LYS A 147 -12.98 -17.87 1.28
CA LYS A 147 -13.62 -16.55 1.46
C LYS A 147 -12.90 -15.49 0.63
N LYS A 148 -13.67 -14.62 -0.01
CA LYS A 148 -13.16 -13.49 -0.81
C LYS A 148 -12.86 -12.29 0.09
N HIS A 149 -11.77 -12.35 0.86
CA HIS A 149 -11.34 -11.28 1.77
C HIS A 149 -9.88 -10.81 1.52
N GLY A 150 -9.27 -11.26 0.43
CA GLY A 150 -7.90 -10.88 0.07
C GLY A 150 -7.81 -9.44 -0.46
N LYS A 151 -6.56 -8.98 -0.60
CA LYS A 151 -6.23 -7.72 -1.29
C LYS A 151 -6.90 -7.74 -2.67
N PRO A 152 -7.70 -6.72 -3.04
CA PRO A 152 -8.31 -6.67 -4.36
C PRO A 152 -7.24 -6.58 -5.44
N ARG A 153 -7.39 -7.37 -6.50
CA ARG A 153 -6.52 -7.41 -7.67
C ARG A 153 -7.34 -7.29 -8.93
N ILE A 154 -6.83 -6.51 -9.88
CA ILE A 154 -7.39 -6.36 -11.22
C ILE A 154 -6.26 -6.60 -12.21
N ALA A 155 -6.47 -7.48 -13.17
CA ALA A 155 -5.45 -7.79 -14.17
C ALA A 155 -5.02 -6.54 -14.94
N GLY A 156 -3.71 -6.32 -15.06
CA GLY A 156 -3.14 -5.15 -15.75
C GLY A 156 -3.19 -3.82 -14.98
N VAL A 157 -3.66 -3.83 -13.72
CA VAL A 157 -3.73 -2.62 -12.88
C VAL A 157 -3.00 -2.86 -11.56
N ASN A 158 -1.96 -2.09 -11.30
CA ASN A 158 -1.24 -2.14 -10.04
C ASN A 158 -1.70 -1.03 -9.10
N PHE A 159 -2.43 -1.39 -8.07
CA PHE A 159 -3.03 -0.46 -7.14
C PHE A 159 -3.15 -1.02 -5.73
N ASN A 160 -3.37 -0.13 -4.77
CA ASN A 160 -3.79 -0.45 -3.42
C ASN A 160 -4.77 0.60 -2.90
N MET A 161 -5.65 0.23 -1.97
CA MET A 161 -6.71 1.11 -1.47
C MET A 161 -6.69 1.19 0.05
N SER A 162 -7.03 2.36 0.58
CA SER A 162 -7.40 2.55 1.97
C SER A 162 -8.51 3.57 2.12
N GLN A 163 -9.19 3.52 3.26
CA GLN A 163 -10.25 4.48 3.58
C GLN A 163 -10.32 4.74 5.07
N VAL A 164 -10.51 5.99 5.41
CA VAL A 164 -11.01 6.47 6.71
C VAL A 164 -12.00 7.58 6.41
N ASN A 165 -13.19 7.58 7.04
CA ASN A 165 -14.08 8.71 6.81
C ASN A 165 -13.45 10.00 7.33
N PRO A 166 -13.34 11.07 6.53
CA PRO A 166 -14.06 11.35 5.28
C PRO A 166 -13.22 11.17 3.98
N LEU A 167 -12.18 10.34 3.95
CA LEU A 167 -11.27 10.20 2.83
C LEU A 167 -11.11 8.76 2.36
N VAL A 168 -11.06 8.57 1.04
CA VAL A 168 -10.61 7.33 0.38
C VAL A 168 -9.35 7.65 -0.40
N VAL A 169 -8.35 6.79 -0.30
CA VAL A 169 -7.11 6.89 -1.07
C VAL A 169 -6.87 5.63 -1.89
N GLY A 170 -6.38 5.84 -3.12
CA GLY A 170 -5.96 4.78 -4.02
C GLY A 170 -4.53 5.05 -4.51
N ALA A 171 -3.56 4.24 -4.09
CA ALA A 171 -2.20 4.30 -4.64
C ALA A 171 -2.14 3.50 -5.94
N PHE A 172 -1.50 4.06 -6.95
CA PHE A 172 -1.35 3.49 -8.28
C PHE A 172 0.10 3.61 -8.76
N SER A 173 0.61 2.55 -9.37
CA SER A 173 1.88 2.57 -10.10
C SER A 173 1.70 2.02 -11.52
N ARG A 174 2.38 2.65 -12.49
CA ARG A 174 2.46 2.14 -13.87
C ARG A 174 3.34 0.89 -13.95
N ASN A 175 4.24 0.70 -13.00
CA ASN A 175 5.07 -0.49 -12.90
C ASN A 175 4.26 -1.66 -12.32
N SER A 176 3.93 -2.63 -13.16
CA SER A 176 3.12 -3.79 -12.77
C SER A 176 3.82 -4.73 -11.77
N SER A 177 5.14 -4.63 -11.64
CA SER A 177 5.94 -5.46 -10.71
C SER A 177 6.18 -4.79 -9.36
N ALA A 178 5.90 -3.48 -9.22
CA ALA A 178 6.04 -2.79 -7.95
C ALA A 178 5.06 -3.36 -6.91
N VAL A 179 5.57 -3.73 -5.74
CA VAL A 179 4.74 -4.15 -4.62
C VAL A 179 4.49 -2.94 -3.73
N LEU A 180 3.26 -2.47 -3.74
CA LEU A 180 2.88 -1.25 -3.03
C LEU A 180 1.66 -1.46 -2.12
N GLY A 181 1.60 -0.66 -1.06
CA GLY A 181 0.47 -0.59 -0.14
C GLY A 181 0.29 0.82 0.39
N VAL A 182 -0.95 1.22 0.61
CA VAL A 182 -1.30 2.52 1.17
C VAL A 182 -2.24 2.33 2.35
N ASP A 183 -2.04 3.17 3.36
CA ASP A 183 -2.98 3.30 4.46
C ASP A 183 -3.25 4.76 4.78
N VAL A 184 -4.41 5.05 5.39
CA VAL A 184 -4.80 6.39 5.83
C VAL A 184 -5.55 6.32 7.15
N GLU A 185 -5.15 7.17 8.10
CA GLU A 185 -5.79 7.29 9.41
C GLU A 185 -5.99 8.75 9.78
N THR A 186 -7.03 9.03 10.59
CA THR A 186 -7.24 10.35 11.17
C THR A 186 -6.38 10.53 12.42
N LEU A 187 -5.97 11.76 12.73
CA LEU A 187 -5.19 12.02 13.94
C LEU A 187 -5.98 11.84 15.25
N ASP A 188 -7.29 11.84 15.17
CA ASP A 188 -8.15 11.54 16.32
C ASP A 188 -8.46 10.04 16.48
N ALA A 189 -7.88 9.19 15.61
CA ALA A 189 -8.05 7.75 15.67
C ALA A 189 -7.66 7.19 17.05
N ARG A 190 -8.58 6.50 17.69
CA ARG A 190 -8.28 5.78 18.93
C ARG A 190 -7.75 4.41 18.61
N LEU A 191 -6.46 4.23 18.82
CA LEU A 191 -5.85 2.92 18.68
C LEU A 191 -6.33 1.97 19.81
N PHE A 192 -6.26 0.68 19.52
CA PHE A 192 -6.74 -0.33 20.46
C PHE A 192 -5.89 -0.42 21.73
N SER A 193 -6.52 -0.84 22.84
CA SER A 193 -5.81 -1.06 24.10
C SER A 193 -4.70 -2.10 23.94
N GLY A 194 -3.50 -1.79 24.42
CA GLY A 194 -2.32 -2.64 24.28
C GLY A 194 -1.60 -2.49 22.93
N PHE A 195 -1.86 -1.42 22.19
CA PHE A 195 -1.18 -1.12 20.92
C PHE A 195 0.34 -1.31 21.00
N ALA A 196 1.01 -0.65 21.94
CA ALA A 196 2.46 -0.73 22.08
C ALA A 196 2.96 -2.17 22.27
N ARG A 197 2.20 -3.00 22.99
CA ARG A 197 2.55 -4.40 23.24
C ARG A 197 2.33 -5.30 22.02
N LEU A 198 1.27 -5.08 21.25
CA LEU A 198 0.83 -5.98 20.18
C LEU A 198 1.32 -5.56 18.81
N ALA A 199 1.47 -4.26 18.58
CA ALA A 199 1.83 -3.72 17.28
C ALA A 199 3.30 -3.35 17.13
N LEU A 200 4.02 -3.06 18.21
CA LEU A 200 5.41 -2.59 18.15
C LEU A 200 6.41 -3.74 18.31
N SER A 201 7.50 -3.67 17.55
CA SER A 201 8.72 -4.47 17.79
C SER A 201 9.39 -4.05 19.10
N ASN A 202 10.41 -4.76 19.54
CA ASN A 202 11.12 -4.39 20.76
C ASN A 202 11.84 -3.04 20.61
N GLU A 203 12.46 -2.82 19.45
CA GLU A 203 13.18 -1.58 19.13
C GLU A 203 12.22 -0.38 19.10
N GLU A 204 11.10 -0.52 18.39
CA GLU A 204 10.06 0.50 18.32
C GLU A 204 9.46 0.79 19.69
N ARG A 205 9.30 -0.24 20.53
CA ARG A 205 8.77 -0.07 21.89
C ARG A 205 9.73 0.73 22.76
N THR A 206 11.03 0.47 22.66
CA THR A 206 12.05 1.26 23.38
C THR A 206 12.00 2.73 22.96
N PHE A 207 11.90 3.00 21.65
CA PHE A 207 11.73 4.37 21.15
C PHE A 207 10.43 5.00 21.65
N TYR A 208 9.33 4.28 21.58
CA TYR A 208 7.99 4.71 22.01
C TYR A 208 7.92 5.04 23.51
N GLU A 209 8.54 4.21 24.34
CA GLU A 209 8.60 4.41 25.80
C GLU A 209 9.46 5.63 26.17
N ARG A 210 10.54 5.88 25.43
CA ARG A 210 11.35 7.09 25.58
C ARG A 210 10.53 8.34 25.20
N VAL A 211 9.87 8.34 24.06
CA VAL A 211 9.01 9.46 23.63
C VAL A 211 7.88 9.71 24.65
N ALA A 212 7.31 8.65 25.23
CA ALA A 212 6.28 8.77 26.27
C ALA A 212 6.77 9.47 27.55
N GLN A 213 8.08 9.42 27.83
CA GLN A 213 8.69 10.08 28.99
C GLN A 213 9.13 11.51 28.68
N GLU A 214 9.57 11.77 27.45
CA GLU A 214 10.25 13.02 27.08
C GLU A 214 9.35 14.02 26.34
N ARG A 215 8.24 13.55 25.71
CA ARG A 215 7.39 14.37 24.85
C ARG A 215 5.95 14.44 25.35
N PRO A 216 5.20 15.49 24.97
CA PRO A 216 3.79 15.62 25.30
C PRO A 216 2.92 14.49 24.72
N ALA A 217 1.81 14.17 25.39
CA ALA A 217 0.89 13.13 24.95
C ALA A 217 0.41 13.23 23.48
N PRO A 218 0.16 14.42 22.91
CA PRO A 218 -0.18 14.54 21.48
C PRO A 218 0.91 14.01 20.53
N VAL A 219 2.19 14.22 20.85
CA VAL A 219 3.33 13.72 20.05
C VAL A 219 3.40 12.19 20.12
N LEU A 220 3.20 11.61 21.30
CA LEU A 220 3.12 10.16 21.48
C LEU A 220 1.95 9.58 20.68
N HIS A 221 0.82 10.28 20.64
CA HIS A 221 -0.33 9.87 19.86
C HIS A 221 -0.05 9.94 18.36
N LEU A 222 0.55 11.01 17.87
CA LEU A 222 1.01 11.15 16.49
C LEU A 222 1.96 10.01 16.10
N LEU A 223 2.95 9.70 16.93
CA LEU A 223 3.86 8.57 16.74
C LEU A 223 3.08 7.24 16.63
N SER A 224 2.07 7.06 17.47
CA SER A 224 1.24 5.85 17.44
C SER A 224 0.48 5.71 16.13
N VAL A 225 -0.13 6.80 15.63
CA VAL A 225 -0.83 6.83 14.34
C VAL A 225 0.15 6.61 13.20
N ALA A 226 1.30 7.28 13.21
CA ALA A 226 2.32 7.13 12.16
C ALA A 226 2.86 5.70 12.06
N LEU A 227 3.12 5.05 13.20
CA LEU A 227 3.53 3.64 13.21
C LEU A 227 2.42 2.71 12.72
N TRP A 228 1.18 2.97 13.12
CA TRP A 228 0.05 2.15 12.72
C TRP A 228 -0.17 2.21 11.21
N THR A 229 -0.28 3.42 10.64
CA THR A 229 -0.49 3.60 9.20
C THR A 229 0.65 2.99 8.38
N ALA A 230 1.91 3.13 8.81
CA ALA A 230 3.05 2.53 8.13
C ALA A 230 2.98 1.00 8.13
N LYS A 231 2.67 0.39 9.28
CA LYS A 231 2.56 -1.07 9.40
C LYS A 231 1.40 -1.63 8.56
N GLU A 232 0.24 -0.97 8.61
CA GLU A 232 -0.90 -1.33 7.76
C GLU A 232 -0.56 -1.20 6.27
N ALA A 233 0.15 -0.14 5.86
CA ALA A 233 0.59 0.01 4.48
C ALA A 233 1.49 -1.15 4.03
N VAL A 234 2.49 -1.56 4.84
CA VAL A 234 3.34 -2.73 4.54
C VAL A 234 2.53 -4.02 4.49
N LEU A 235 1.63 -4.24 5.45
CA LEU A 235 0.79 -5.45 5.48
C LEU A 235 -0.19 -5.51 4.31
N LYS A 236 -0.67 -4.36 3.84
CA LYS A 236 -1.48 -4.25 2.61
C LYS A 236 -0.64 -4.47 1.35
N ALA A 237 0.60 -3.96 1.31
CA ALA A 237 1.52 -4.21 0.21
C ALA A 237 1.72 -5.72 0.02
N THR A 238 2.02 -6.43 1.11
CA THR A 238 2.29 -7.86 1.10
C THR A 238 1.05 -8.75 0.97
N GLY A 239 -0.15 -8.19 1.16
CA GLY A 239 -1.42 -8.91 1.14
C GLY A 239 -1.71 -9.72 2.41
N HIS A 240 -0.88 -9.60 3.46
CA HIS A 240 -1.11 -10.30 4.73
C HIS A 240 -2.24 -9.68 5.54
N GLY A 241 -2.42 -8.36 5.47
CA GLY A 241 -3.34 -7.66 6.36
C GLY A 241 -3.11 -8.04 7.82
N LEU A 242 -4.14 -8.01 8.62
CA LEU A 242 -4.08 -8.38 10.05
C LEU A 242 -4.12 -9.90 10.31
N SER A 243 -3.87 -10.76 9.31
CA SER A 243 -3.68 -12.19 9.54
C SER A 243 -2.36 -12.50 10.26
N VAL A 244 -1.45 -11.54 10.28
CA VAL A 244 -0.18 -11.57 11.01
C VAL A 244 -0.13 -10.44 12.05
N VAL A 245 0.72 -10.61 13.05
CA VAL A 245 0.88 -9.57 14.08
C VAL A 245 1.68 -8.38 13.52
N PRO A 246 1.23 -7.13 13.69
CA PRO A 246 1.89 -5.96 13.13
C PRO A 246 3.33 -5.73 13.64
N SER A 247 3.70 -6.30 14.78
CA SER A 247 5.08 -6.24 15.29
C SER A 247 6.12 -6.96 14.43
N LEU A 248 5.69 -7.76 13.45
CA LEU A 248 6.59 -8.34 12.42
C LEU A 248 7.02 -7.33 11.37
N VAL A 249 6.34 -6.20 11.26
CA VAL A 249 6.80 -5.03 10.51
C VAL A 249 7.61 -4.16 11.45
N ARG A 250 8.86 -3.89 11.11
CA ARG A 250 9.76 -3.02 11.88
C ARG A 250 10.00 -1.75 11.10
N VAL A 251 9.62 -0.61 11.67
CA VAL A 251 9.79 0.72 11.08
C VAL A 251 10.99 1.38 11.72
N GLN A 252 11.91 1.90 10.90
CA GLN A 252 13.06 2.66 11.38
C GLN A 252 12.63 4.11 11.62
N LEU A 253 12.53 4.47 12.90
CA LEU A 253 12.14 5.81 13.33
C LEU A 253 13.35 6.60 13.81
N THR A 254 13.32 7.91 13.57
CA THR A 254 14.30 8.88 14.10
C THR A 254 13.56 10.03 14.77
N ASP A 255 14.24 10.75 15.66
CA ASP A 255 13.71 11.96 16.26
C ASP A 255 13.43 13.03 15.21
N ASP A 256 14.33 13.20 14.23
CA ASP A 256 14.16 14.16 13.13
C ASP A 256 12.89 13.90 12.33
N LEU A 257 12.56 12.64 12.04
CA LEU A 257 11.32 12.27 11.36
C LEU A 257 10.10 12.60 12.23
N LEU A 258 10.16 12.30 13.52
CA LEU A 258 9.06 12.61 14.43
C LEU A 258 8.84 14.11 14.57
N ASP A 259 9.93 14.89 14.66
CA ASP A 259 9.88 16.35 14.71
C ASP A 259 9.29 16.94 13.41
N ALA A 260 9.68 16.41 12.25
CA ALA A 260 9.13 16.82 10.96
C ALA A 260 7.63 16.47 10.81
N LEU A 261 7.22 15.29 11.28
CA LEU A 261 5.80 14.91 11.33
C LEU A 261 5.01 15.82 12.27
N GLU A 262 5.55 16.14 13.45
CA GLU A 262 4.93 17.06 14.41
C GLU A 262 4.78 18.44 13.81
N LEU A 263 5.83 18.98 13.18
CA LEU A 263 5.80 20.29 12.52
C LEU A 263 4.70 20.32 11.44
N ALA A 264 4.69 19.35 10.54
CA ALA A 264 3.69 19.26 9.48
C ALA A 264 2.26 19.17 10.03
N MET A 265 2.06 18.37 11.08
CA MET A 265 0.74 18.21 11.67
C MET A 265 0.29 19.40 12.52
N ASN A 266 1.20 20.28 12.93
CA ASN A 266 0.87 21.53 13.63
C ASN A 266 0.65 22.71 12.66
N GLU A 267 0.89 22.53 11.36
CA GLU A 267 0.64 23.59 10.38
C GLU A 267 -0.82 24.04 10.41
N GLU A 268 -1.02 25.36 10.43
CA GLU A 268 -2.37 25.95 10.41
C GLU A 268 -2.98 25.78 9.02
N VAL A 269 -4.22 25.31 8.98
CA VAL A 269 -4.97 25.27 7.72
C VAL A 269 -5.52 26.66 7.46
N PRO A 270 -5.19 27.30 6.32
CA PRO A 270 -5.62 28.65 6.01
C PRO A 270 -7.14 28.80 6.05
N GLY A 271 -7.62 29.89 6.68
CA GLY A 271 -9.04 30.14 6.92
C GLY A 271 -9.89 30.33 5.64
N ASP A 272 -9.27 30.68 4.52
CA ASP A 272 -9.93 30.74 3.21
C ASP A 272 -10.47 29.38 2.71
N LEU A 273 -9.89 28.30 3.22
CA LEU A 273 -10.41 26.93 3.00
C LEU A 273 -11.53 26.55 3.96
N LEU A 274 -11.57 27.20 5.13
CA LEU A 274 -12.50 26.86 6.21
C LEU A 274 -13.82 27.66 6.11
N GLY A 275 -13.84 28.77 5.37
CA GLY A 275 -14.97 29.72 5.35
C GLY A 275 -15.82 29.72 4.07
N SER A 276 -15.65 28.78 3.15
CA SER A 276 -16.45 28.72 1.93
C SER A 276 -17.83 28.10 2.21
N ASP A 277 -18.90 28.86 1.92
CA ASP A 277 -20.30 28.39 2.01
C ASP A 277 -20.56 27.12 1.14
N THR A 278 -19.68 26.87 0.17
CA THR A 278 -19.65 25.65 -0.64
C THR A 278 -18.22 25.13 -0.71
N PRO A 279 -17.76 24.35 0.29
CA PRO A 279 -16.41 23.81 0.26
C PRO A 279 -16.24 22.95 -1.01
N GLU A 280 -15.22 23.31 -1.80
CA GLU A 280 -14.84 22.54 -2.97
C GLU A 280 -14.67 21.07 -2.54
N PRO A 281 -15.23 20.09 -3.29
CA PRO A 281 -15.08 18.67 -2.97
C PRO A 281 -13.63 18.22 -2.85
N THR A 282 -12.71 18.97 -3.47
CA THR A 282 -11.27 18.70 -3.56
C THR A 282 -10.41 19.56 -2.65
N ALA A 283 -10.99 20.24 -1.66
CA ALA A 283 -10.23 21.09 -0.74
C ALA A 283 -9.28 20.31 0.21
N LEU A 284 -8.76 19.16 -0.24
CA LEU A 284 -7.70 18.42 0.44
C LEU A 284 -6.38 19.19 0.31
N ARG A 285 -5.70 19.39 1.42
CA ARG A 285 -4.39 20.05 1.49
C ARG A 285 -3.32 19.10 1.95
N VAL A 286 -2.17 19.12 1.28
CA VAL A 286 -0.92 18.55 1.79
C VAL A 286 -0.32 19.54 2.76
N LEU A 287 0.02 19.09 3.96
CA LEU A 287 0.50 19.94 5.05
C LEU A 287 2.00 20.21 5.01
N THR A 288 2.76 19.49 4.19
CA THR A 288 4.18 19.77 3.97
C THR A 288 4.61 19.34 2.58
N GLN A 289 5.59 20.04 2.02
CA GLN A 289 6.28 19.64 0.79
C GLN A 289 7.51 18.77 1.09
N ASP A 290 7.91 18.65 2.36
CA ASP A 290 9.03 17.83 2.77
C ASP A 290 8.72 16.35 2.63
N SER A 291 9.71 15.60 2.21
CA SER A 291 9.60 14.15 2.06
C SER A 291 9.80 13.47 3.43
N LEU A 292 8.73 13.03 4.04
CA LEU A 292 8.73 12.32 5.32
C LEU A 292 8.92 10.83 5.07
N THR A 293 10.16 10.36 5.09
CA THR A 293 10.51 8.99 4.68
C THR A 293 11.19 8.18 5.77
N ALA A 294 11.01 6.88 5.71
CA ALA A 294 11.73 5.90 6.52
C ALA A 294 11.90 4.58 5.77
N GLN A 295 12.58 3.62 6.39
CA GLN A 295 12.64 2.25 5.95
C GLN A 295 11.85 1.34 6.90
N ALA A 296 11.28 0.27 6.35
CA ALA A 296 10.71 -0.79 7.15
C ALA A 296 11.18 -2.16 6.66
N THR A 297 11.21 -3.12 7.57
CA THR A 297 11.41 -4.53 7.22
C THR A 297 10.20 -5.36 7.67
N PHE A 298 9.93 -6.42 6.95
CA PHE A 298 8.86 -7.36 7.26
C PHE A 298 9.37 -8.79 7.15
N SER A 299 9.27 -9.54 8.25
CA SER A 299 9.61 -10.95 8.31
C SER A 299 8.33 -11.77 8.28
N ALA A 300 7.98 -12.33 7.12
CA ALA A 300 6.77 -13.13 6.98
C ALA A 300 6.84 -14.40 7.85
N PRO A 301 5.75 -14.76 8.57
CA PRO A 301 5.70 -16.03 9.27
C PRO A 301 5.74 -17.20 8.26
N ARG A 302 6.45 -18.26 8.60
CA ARG A 302 6.55 -19.45 7.75
C ARG A 302 5.19 -20.12 7.60
N VAL A 303 4.79 -20.37 6.36
CA VAL A 303 3.63 -21.21 6.04
C VAL A 303 4.14 -22.60 5.71
N GLY A 304 3.91 -23.56 6.62
CA GLY A 304 4.27 -24.95 6.42
C GLY A 304 5.73 -25.31 6.77
N ASN A 305 6.05 -26.61 6.65
CA ASN A 305 7.31 -27.24 7.08
C ASN A 305 8.47 -27.08 6.08
N GLN A 306 8.53 -25.99 5.32
CA GLN A 306 9.65 -25.73 4.42
C GLN A 306 10.83 -25.14 5.23
N GLY A 307 11.88 -25.94 5.38
CA GLY A 307 13.13 -25.58 6.03
C GLY A 307 13.89 -24.54 5.20
N GLY A 308 13.71 -23.27 5.50
CA GLY A 308 14.45 -22.12 4.97
C GLY A 308 14.29 -20.94 5.92
N GLU A 309 15.20 -19.99 5.94
CA GLU A 309 15.02 -18.75 6.69
C GLU A 309 13.82 -17.99 6.11
N ALA A 310 13.03 -17.33 6.98
CA ALA A 310 11.98 -16.42 6.53
C ALA A 310 12.67 -15.30 5.74
N ALA A 311 12.30 -15.13 4.47
CA ALA A 311 12.85 -14.05 3.67
C ALA A 311 12.41 -12.70 4.29
N GLU A 312 13.36 -11.91 4.73
CA GLU A 312 13.11 -10.54 5.15
C GLU A 312 12.90 -9.68 3.91
N ARG A 313 11.82 -8.91 3.90
CA ARG A 313 11.48 -7.97 2.83
C ARG A 313 11.67 -6.56 3.36
N SER A 314 12.23 -5.68 2.56
CA SER A 314 12.44 -4.28 2.91
C SER A 314 11.53 -3.36 2.10
N PHE A 315 11.14 -2.25 2.71
CA PHE A 315 10.20 -1.28 2.15
C PHE A 315 10.70 0.13 2.36
N SER A 316 10.61 0.96 1.32
CA SER A 316 10.64 2.40 1.46
C SER A 316 9.26 2.89 1.91
N LEU A 317 9.23 3.70 2.96
CA LEU A 317 8.03 4.32 3.51
C LEU A 317 8.04 5.81 3.21
N GLN A 318 6.85 6.35 2.94
CA GLN A 318 6.64 7.79 2.89
C GLN A 318 5.30 8.14 3.53
N TRP A 319 5.31 9.18 4.40
CA TRP A 319 4.09 9.76 4.94
C TRP A 319 3.72 11.03 4.21
N VAL A 320 2.42 11.22 4.01
CA VAL A 320 1.83 12.42 3.43
C VAL A 320 0.78 12.93 4.41
N PRO A 321 1.13 13.93 5.24
CA PRO A 321 0.19 14.61 6.10
C PRO A 321 -0.78 15.44 5.28
N VAL A 322 -2.08 15.31 5.56
CA VAL A 322 -3.13 16.03 4.84
C VAL A 322 -4.19 16.59 5.78
N ALA A 323 -4.86 17.62 5.34
CA ALA A 323 -6.03 18.19 6.00
C ALA A 323 -7.20 18.31 5.03
N LEU A 324 -8.40 18.03 5.54
CA LEU A 324 -9.64 18.19 4.81
C LEU A 324 -10.59 19.05 5.69
N PRO A 325 -11.23 20.12 5.17
CA PRO A 325 -12.21 20.86 5.92
C PRO A 325 -13.30 19.96 6.47
N ASP A 326 -13.63 20.12 7.75
CA ASP A 326 -14.70 19.39 8.40
C ASP A 326 -16.06 19.85 7.84
N ALA A 327 -16.89 18.88 7.39
CA ALA A 327 -18.20 19.20 6.83
C ALA A 327 -19.22 19.68 7.89
N GLU A 328 -19.05 19.26 9.15
CA GLU A 328 -19.92 19.59 10.27
C GLU A 328 -19.44 20.85 11.02
N ASN A 329 -18.15 21.15 10.93
CA ASN A 329 -17.55 22.32 11.56
C ASN A 329 -16.56 23.01 10.58
N PRO A 330 -17.03 23.89 9.70
CA PRO A 330 -16.21 24.50 8.66
C PRO A 330 -15.03 25.34 9.14
N GLU A 331 -15.01 25.71 10.44
CA GLU A 331 -13.88 26.41 11.06
C GLU A 331 -12.74 25.46 11.45
N HIS A 332 -12.94 24.15 11.29
CA HIS A 332 -11.94 23.12 11.61
C HIS A 332 -11.60 22.27 10.39
N ALA A 333 -10.39 21.78 10.38
CA ALA A 333 -9.95 20.80 9.40
C ALA A 333 -9.62 19.48 10.10
N GLN A 334 -10.11 18.39 9.56
CA GLN A 334 -9.72 17.06 10.00
C GLN A 334 -8.36 16.72 9.40
N LYS A 335 -7.38 16.51 10.25
CA LYS A 335 -6.02 16.13 9.85
C LYS A 335 -5.91 14.62 9.78
N MET A 336 -5.25 14.14 8.74
CA MET A 336 -5.07 12.73 8.45
C MET A 336 -3.64 12.46 8.03
N LEU A 337 -3.19 11.24 8.24
CA LEU A 337 -1.88 10.78 7.83
C LEU A 337 -2.04 9.62 6.83
N ILE A 338 -1.52 9.81 5.63
CA ILE A 338 -1.42 8.76 4.61
C ILE A 338 -0.03 8.16 4.71
N ALA A 339 0.09 6.85 4.73
CA ALA A 339 1.37 6.15 4.60
C ALA A 339 1.38 5.31 3.32
N LEU A 340 2.45 5.44 2.54
CA LEU A 340 2.75 4.62 1.39
C LEU A 340 3.94 3.72 1.72
N ALA A 341 3.84 2.43 1.38
CA ALA A 341 4.92 1.46 1.43
C ALA A 341 5.20 0.92 0.03
N VAL A 342 6.45 0.97 -0.40
CA VAL A 342 6.91 0.37 -1.67
C VAL A 342 8.04 -0.59 -1.35
N GLU A 343 7.92 -1.84 -1.81
CA GLU A 343 8.96 -2.85 -1.59
C GLU A 343 10.22 -2.51 -2.36
N ASN A 344 11.35 -2.59 -1.67
CA ASN A 344 12.65 -2.50 -2.31
C ASN A 344 12.95 -3.81 -3.05
N PRO A 345 13.52 -3.76 -4.27
CA PRO A 345 13.90 -4.97 -4.99
C PRO A 345 14.81 -5.87 -4.14
N ALA A 346 14.55 -7.16 -4.16
CA ALA A 346 15.47 -8.12 -3.55
C ALA A 346 16.79 -8.10 -4.33
N HIS A 347 17.85 -7.58 -3.73
CA HIS A 347 19.20 -7.72 -4.28
C HIS A 347 19.76 -9.08 -3.88
N SER A 348 20.52 -9.69 -4.79
CA SER A 348 21.19 -10.99 -4.59
C SER A 348 22.25 -10.99 -3.46
N GLU A 349 22.54 -9.81 -2.87
CA GLU A 349 23.39 -9.67 -1.69
C GLU A 349 22.77 -8.67 -0.69
N PRO A 350 22.62 -9.04 0.59
CA PRO A 350 21.90 -8.25 1.59
C PRO A 350 22.60 -6.96 2.04
N ALA A 351 23.81 -6.65 1.56
CA ALA A 351 24.63 -5.57 2.08
C ALA A 351 24.75 -4.31 1.20
N GLN A 352 24.19 -4.25 -0.01
CA GLN A 352 24.46 -3.16 -0.96
C GLN A 352 23.25 -2.58 -1.69
N GLY A 353 22.02 -3.00 -1.39
CA GLY A 353 20.84 -2.44 -2.03
C GLY A 353 20.49 -1.05 -1.49
N GLU A 354 20.75 0.01 -2.26
CA GLU A 354 20.18 1.32 -1.92
C GLU A 354 18.65 1.24 -1.97
N PRO A 355 17.95 1.91 -1.00
CA PRO A 355 16.50 1.98 -1.00
C PRO A 355 15.97 2.58 -2.30
N VAL A 356 14.82 2.10 -2.77
CA VAL A 356 14.14 2.71 -3.91
C VAL A 356 13.77 4.14 -3.54
N GLN A 357 14.12 5.08 -4.41
CA GLN A 357 13.63 6.43 -4.31
C GLN A 357 12.19 6.46 -4.79
N VAL A 358 11.25 6.74 -3.90
CA VAL A 358 9.83 6.81 -4.22
C VAL A 358 9.44 8.26 -4.48
N GLU A 359 8.94 8.54 -5.68
CA GLU A 359 8.33 9.81 -6.02
C GLU A 359 6.82 9.69 -5.83
N VAL A 360 6.28 10.41 -4.85
CA VAL A 360 4.85 10.40 -4.53
C VAL A 360 4.18 11.66 -5.02
N GLU A 361 3.12 11.48 -5.78
CA GLU A 361 2.24 12.55 -6.22
C GLU A 361 0.85 12.34 -5.62
N LEU A 362 0.40 13.23 -4.75
CA LEU A 362 -0.96 13.22 -4.21
C LEU A 362 -1.89 14.04 -5.10
N LEU A 363 -2.95 13.41 -5.58
CA LEU A 363 -3.90 13.94 -6.56
C LEU A 363 -5.32 13.92 -5.99
N PRO A 364 -5.82 15.02 -5.42
CA PRO A 364 -7.23 15.14 -5.07
C PRO A 364 -8.09 15.04 -6.33
N VAL A 365 -9.18 14.28 -6.27
CA VAL A 365 -10.07 14.09 -7.41
C VAL A 365 -11.53 14.34 -7.04
N ALA A 366 -12.22 15.18 -7.81
CA ALA A 366 -13.65 15.43 -7.67
C ALA A 366 -14.49 14.56 -8.62
N THR A 367 -13.97 14.23 -9.80
CA THR A 367 -14.69 13.50 -10.83
C THR A 367 -13.85 12.38 -11.45
N PRO A 368 -14.49 11.31 -11.95
CA PRO A 368 -13.78 10.26 -12.69
C PRO A 368 -13.11 10.75 -13.98
N LEU A 369 -13.62 11.81 -14.58
CA LEU A 369 -13.03 12.39 -15.80
C LEU A 369 -11.69 13.07 -15.47
N GLU A 370 -11.62 13.80 -14.37
CA GLU A 370 -10.37 14.36 -13.86
C GLU A 370 -9.36 13.27 -13.57
N LEU A 371 -9.77 12.21 -12.86
CA LEU A 371 -8.93 11.05 -12.58
C LEU A 371 -8.41 10.42 -13.88
N LYS A 372 -9.28 10.19 -14.89
CA LYS A 372 -8.85 9.63 -16.17
C LYS A 372 -7.76 10.49 -16.82
N ARG A 373 -7.93 11.81 -16.85
CA ARG A 373 -6.93 12.74 -17.40
C ARG A 373 -5.58 12.62 -16.67
N LEU A 374 -5.58 12.64 -15.34
CA LEU A 374 -4.37 12.54 -14.51
C LEU A 374 -3.65 11.18 -14.65
N LEU A 375 -4.37 10.12 -14.99
CA LEU A 375 -3.78 8.80 -15.23
C LEU A 375 -3.21 8.64 -16.64
N THR A 376 -3.71 9.38 -17.62
CA THR A 376 -3.31 9.25 -19.03
C THR A 376 -2.18 10.22 -19.43
N ASP A 377 -2.06 11.33 -18.74
CA ASP A 377 -0.94 12.31 -18.88
C ASP A 377 0.32 11.79 -18.16
#